data_74883a00631b9e9e1e1600e97aef5a59
#
_entry.id   74883a00631b9e9e1e1600e97aef5a59
#
_cell.length_a   1.000
_cell.length_b   1.000
_cell.length_c   1.000
_cell.angle_alpha   90.00
_cell.angle_beta   90.00
_cell.angle_gamma   90.00
#
_symmetry.space_group_name_H-M   'P 1'
#
loop_
_entity.id
_entity.type
_entity.pdbx_description
1 polymer ?
#
loop_
_entity_poly.entity_id
_entity_poly.type
_entity_poly.pdbx_seq_one_letter_code
_entity_poly.pdbx_strand_id
1 'polypeptide(L)'
;KWNYYSLKTMKGKKKMKRSTIKLTLFLLCLCLGSYITASTGDRHITKSELPMTAQNTIGKHFKDRNIVLVTKDNGFMDKSYEVVFNNGDIIEFDSNGQWKEIECPDSKMPEAIIPQKVREYLKKKFPRSLIRKMERHGLKYEVELDNGVEIKFDKNLNVKEIDH
;
A
#
# COMPACT_ATOMS: atom_id res chain seq x y z
N LYS A 1 42.53 36.36 -15.34
CA LYS A 1 41.11 36.65 -14.98
C LYS A 1 40.33 35.37 -15.10
N TRP A 2 40.09 34.70 -14.01
CA TRP A 2 39.31 33.46 -13.92
C TRP A 2 37.84 33.84 -13.71
N ASN A 3 36.98 33.35 -14.56
CA ASN A 3 35.57 33.59 -14.48
C ASN A 3 34.90 32.38 -13.79
N TYR A 4 34.32 32.64 -12.63
CA TYR A 4 33.70 31.70 -11.73
C TYR A 4 32.23 31.48 -12.19
N TYR A 5 31.95 30.38 -12.92
CA TYR A 5 30.58 30.01 -13.21
C TYR A 5 30.10 29.01 -12.16
N SER A 6 29.20 29.52 -11.32
CA SER A 6 28.45 28.83 -10.29
C SER A 6 27.65 27.69 -10.90
N LEU A 7 28.00 26.45 -10.56
CA LEU A 7 27.19 25.27 -10.77
C LEU A 7 26.04 25.24 -9.74
N LYS A 8 24.88 25.72 -10.15
CA LYS A 8 23.65 25.59 -9.39
C LYS A 8 23.17 24.15 -9.52
N THR A 9 23.62 23.29 -8.60
CA THR A 9 23.15 21.92 -8.47
C THR A 9 21.68 21.93 -8.08
N MET A 10 20.84 21.58 -9.04
CA MET A 10 19.42 21.27 -8.80
C MET A 10 19.33 19.98 -7.98
N LYS A 11 19.24 20.11 -6.66
CA LYS A 11 18.86 19.02 -5.76
C LYS A 11 17.36 18.78 -5.84
N GLY A 12 16.90 18.14 -6.91
CA GLY A 12 15.61 17.47 -6.92
C GLY A 12 15.73 16.15 -6.14
N LYS A 13 15.55 16.17 -4.84
CA LYS A 13 15.37 14.95 -4.08
C LYS A 13 14.00 14.37 -4.42
N LYS A 14 13.94 13.52 -5.45
CA LYS A 14 12.79 12.66 -5.71
C LYS A 14 12.67 11.72 -4.51
N LYS A 15 11.70 12.00 -3.62
CA LYS A 15 11.41 11.21 -2.44
C LYS A 15 10.83 9.88 -2.94
N MET A 16 11.67 8.86 -3.07
CA MET A 16 11.24 7.52 -3.47
C MET A 16 10.23 7.01 -2.44
N LYS A 17 9.01 6.70 -2.88
CA LYS A 17 7.95 6.20 -1.99
C LYS A 17 8.39 4.87 -1.37
N ARG A 18 8.19 4.72 -0.06
CA ARG A 18 8.57 3.50 0.71
C ARG A 18 7.98 2.21 0.13
N SER A 19 6.81 2.29 -0.50
CA SER A 19 6.13 1.16 -1.13
C SER A 19 6.90 0.60 -2.34
N THR A 20 7.38 1.48 -3.24
CA THR A 20 8.17 1.05 -4.43
C THR A 20 9.48 0.38 -4.05
N ILE A 21 10.07 0.77 -2.91
CA ILE A 21 11.32 0.16 -2.41
C ILE A 21 11.04 -1.26 -1.91
N LYS A 22 9.91 -1.49 -1.23
CA LYS A 22 9.54 -2.82 -0.72
C LYS A 22 9.29 -3.81 -1.86
N LEU A 23 8.59 -3.39 -2.91
CA LEU A 23 8.29 -4.26 -4.06
C LEU A 23 9.54 -4.60 -4.88
N THR A 24 10.44 -3.64 -5.12
CA THR A 24 11.71 -3.90 -5.83
C THR A 24 12.67 -4.76 -5.04
N LEU A 25 12.69 -4.65 -3.70
CA LEU A 25 13.49 -5.53 -2.85
C LEU A 25 12.96 -6.97 -2.86
N PHE A 26 11.64 -7.17 -2.89
CA PHE A 26 11.01 -8.48 -2.94
C PHE A 26 11.28 -9.19 -4.27
N LEU A 27 11.21 -8.48 -5.39
CA LEU A 27 11.51 -9.04 -6.72
C LEU A 27 12.99 -9.39 -6.90
N LEU A 28 13.90 -8.62 -6.29
CA LEU A 28 15.34 -8.87 -6.35
C LEU A 28 15.76 -10.11 -5.54
N CYS A 29 15.01 -10.46 -4.48
CA CYS A 29 15.29 -11.64 -3.65
C CYS A 29 14.97 -12.97 -4.33
N LEU A 30 14.11 -12.98 -5.36
CA LEU A 30 13.78 -14.18 -6.14
C LEU A 30 14.88 -14.59 -7.12
N CYS A 31 15.83 -13.71 -7.44
CA CYS A 31 16.88 -13.96 -8.43
C CYS A 31 18.24 -14.41 -7.85
N LEU A 32 18.44 -14.31 -6.54
CA LEU A 32 19.71 -14.68 -5.90
C LEU A 32 19.47 -15.75 -4.84
N GLY A 33 19.56 -17.00 -5.25
CA GLY A 33 19.58 -18.14 -4.34
C GLY A 33 20.64 -17.95 -3.25
N SER A 34 20.23 -18.17 -2.00
CA SER A 34 21.08 -18.50 -0.85
C SER A 34 21.98 -17.40 -0.27
N TYR A 35 21.38 -16.36 0.32
CA TYR A 35 21.97 -15.72 1.48
C TYR A 35 20.92 -15.55 2.55
N ILE A 36 20.85 -16.50 3.49
CA ILE A 36 20.10 -16.33 4.74
C ILE A 36 20.91 -15.35 5.60
N THR A 37 20.68 -14.07 5.43
CA THR A 37 20.96 -13.11 6.49
C THR A 37 19.70 -13.04 7.31
N ALA A 38 19.78 -13.40 8.58
CA ALA A 38 18.73 -13.23 9.56
C ALA A 38 18.33 -11.75 9.59
N SER A 39 17.32 -11.39 8.78
CA SER A 39 16.67 -10.10 8.87
C SER A 39 15.73 -10.17 10.06
N THR A 40 16.07 -9.44 11.08
CA THR A 40 15.23 -9.18 12.26
C THR A 40 13.93 -8.52 11.79
N GLY A 41 12.81 -9.26 11.75
CA GLY A 41 11.51 -8.61 11.58
C GLY A 41 10.37 -9.52 11.15
N ASP A 42 10.39 -10.03 9.95
CA ASP A 42 9.20 -10.66 9.37
C ASP A 42 9.08 -12.14 9.77
N ARG A 43 8.00 -12.48 10.47
CA ARG A 43 7.66 -13.84 10.82
C ARG A 43 6.44 -14.30 10.03
N HIS A 44 6.53 -15.46 9.37
CA HIS A 44 5.37 -16.12 8.80
C HIS A 44 4.43 -16.58 9.92
N ILE A 45 3.16 -16.25 9.78
CA ILE A 45 2.11 -16.62 10.71
C ILE A 45 0.91 -17.20 9.96
N THR A 46 -0.02 -17.81 10.68
CA THR A 46 -1.29 -18.27 10.12
C THR A 46 -2.35 -17.17 10.16
N LYS A 47 -3.41 -17.31 9.33
CA LYS A 47 -4.57 -16.39 9.36
C LYS A 47 -5.18 -16.25 10.76
N SER A 48 -5.20 -17.33 11.56
CA SER A 48 -5.77 -17.35 12.90
C SER A 48 -4.96 -16.54 13.92
N GLU A 49 -3.69 -16.26 13.63
CA GLU A 49 -2.83 -15.41 14.48
C GLU A 49 -2.97 -13.90 14.17
N LEU A 50 -3.70 -13.54 13.11
CA LEU A 50 -4.06 -12.13 12.86
C LEU A 50 -5.00 -11.61 13.95
N PRO A 51 -4.97 -10.29 14.25
CA PRO A 51 -6.02 -9.67 15.06
C PRO A 51 -7.41 -9.94 14.48
N MET A 52 -8.41 -10.13 15.34
CA MET A 52 -9.78 -10.43 14.93
C MET A 52 -10.35 -9.39 13.95
N THR A 53 -9.98 -8.12 14.11
CA THR A 53 -10.38 -7.04 13.19
C THR A 53 -9.89 -7.28 11.76
N ALA A 54 -8.64 -7.75 11.61
CA ALA A 54 -8.07 -8.08 10.31
C ALA A 54 -8.77 -9.31 9.70
N GLN A 55 -8.99 -10.36 10.51
CA GLN A 55 -9.72 -11.55 10.07
C GLN A 55 -11.14 -11.21 9.58
N ASN A 56 -11.85 -10.33 10.30
CA ASN A 56 -13.19 -9.86 9.92
C ASN A 56 -13.16 -9.04 8.61
N THR A 57 -12.16 -8.16 8.44
CA THR A 57 -11.98 -7.39 7.21
C THR A 57 -11.78 -8.31 6.01
N ILE A 58 -10.90 -9.31 6.14
CA ILE A 58 -10.65 -10.30 5.11
C ILE A 58 -11.92 -11.09 4.79
N GLY A 59 -12.58 -11.63 5.84
CA GLY A 59 -13.80 -12.44 5.67
C GLY A 59 -14.97 -11.67 5.04
N LYS A 60 -15.05 -10.37 5.28
CA LYS A 60 -16.14 -9.53 4.76
C LYS A 60 -15.89 -9.04 3.33
N HIS A 61 -14.66 -8.66 3.01
CA HIS A 61 -14.36 -7.94 1.77
C HIS A 61 -13.52 -8.74 0.77
N PHE A 62 -12.84 -9.82 1.22
CA PHE A 62 -11.92 -10.60 0.42
C PHE A 62 -12.19 -12.11 0.49
N LYS A 63 -13.45 -12.48 0.79
CA LYS A 63 -13.85 -13.90 1.00
C LYS A 63 -13.60 -14.80 -0.22
N ASP A 64 -13.62 -14.23 -1.42
CA ASP A 64 -13.46 -14.93 -2.70
C ASP A 64 -11.98 -15.05 -3.13
N ARG A 65 -11.04 -14.65 -2.26
CA ARG A 65 -9.60 -14.65 -2.51
C ARG A 65 -8.89 -15.63 -1.58
N ASN A 66 -7.95 -16.41 -2.12
CA ASN A 66 -7.16 -17.35 -1.35
C ASN A 66 -5.89 -16.68 -0.81
N ILE A 67 -5.67 -16.75 0.49
CA ILE A 67 -4.45 -16.27 1.13
C ILE A 67 -3.32 -17.24 0.80
N VAL A 68 -2.18 -16.71 0.33
CA VAL A 68 -0.95 -17.48 0.06
C VAL A 68 0.14 -17.20 1.08
N LEU A 69 0.13 -16.02 1.71
CA LEU A 69 1.13 -15.65 2.70
C LEU A 69 0.52 -14.71 3.74
N VAL A 70 0.90 -14.90 4.98
CA VAL A 70 0.66 -13.95 6.07
C VAL A 70 1.97 -13.73 6.80
N THR A 71 2.39 -12.47 6.90
CA THR A 71 3.58 -12.08 7.65
C THR A 71 3.23 -11.13 8.78
N LYS A 72 4.01 -11.20 9.83
CA LYS A 72 3.99 -10.26 10.94
C LYS A 72 5.33 -9.58 11.02
N ASP A 73 5.36 -8.28 10.83
CA ASP A 73 6.53 -7.45 11.12
C ASP A 73 6.55 -7.10 12.62
N ASN A 74 7.64 -7.45 13.28
CA ASN A 74 7.90 -7.10 14.68
C ASN A 74 8.89 -5.92 14.78
N GLY A 75 8.87 -5.00 13.83
CA GLY A 75 9.72 -3.81 13.82
C GLY A 75 9.70 -3.08 15.15
N PHE A 76 10.80 -2.42 15.49
CA PHE A 76 11.01 -1.80 16.82
C PHE A 76 9.95 -0.72 17.12
N MET A 77 9.36 -0.08 16.13
CA MET A 77 8.42 1.04 16.34
C MET A 77 6.98 0.74 15.92
N ASP A 78 6.76 -0.11 14.91
CA ASP A 78 5.42 -0.37 14.37
C ASP A 78 5.26 -1.84 14.04
N LYS A 79 4.47 -2.55 14.86
CA LYS A 79 4.02 -3.90 14.51
C LYS A 79 2.99 -3.79 13.40
N SER A 80 3.18 -4.52 12.32
CA SER A 80 2.23 -4.62 11.22
C SER A 80 2.03 -6.07 10.78
N TYR A 81 0.97 -6.29 10.03
CA TYR A 81 0.69 -7.59 9.42
C TYR A 81 0.46 -7.36 7.93
N GLU A 82 1.01 -8.24 7.11
CA GLU A 82 0.79 -8.24 5.67
C GLU A 82 0.10 -9.55 5.27
N VAL A 83 -0.88 -9.45 4.39
CA VAL A 83 -1.61 -10.59 3.82
C VAL A 83 -1.51 -10.50 2.31
N VAL A 84 -0.96 -11.54 1.69
CA VAL A 84 -0.84 -11.67 0.24
C VAL A 84 -1.83 -12.72 -0.26
N PHE A 85 -2.56 -12.40 -1.31
CA PHE A 85 -3.51 -13.29 -1.97
C PHE A 85 -2.94 -13.89 -3.26
N ASN A 86 -3.51 -15.01 -3.69
CA ASN A 86 -3.08 -15.74 -4.89
C ASN A 86 -3.23 -14.98 -6.21
N ASN A 87 -4.03 -13.92 -6.23
CA ASN A 87 -4.22 -13.02 -7.37
C ASN A 87 -3.30 -11.78 -7.33
N GLY A 88 -2.32 -11.75 -6.43
CA GLY A 88 -1.37 -10.65 -6.28
C GLY A 88 -1.87 -9.48 -5.44
N ASP A 89 -3.09 -9.52 -4.92
CA ASP A 89 -3.56 -8.48 -4.01
C ASP A 89 -2.85 -8.56 -2.66
N ILE A 90 -2.65 -7.41 -2.04
CA ILE A 90 -1.96 -7.28 -0.75
C ILE A 90 -2.76 -6.40 0.18
N ILE A 91 -2.82 -6.77 1.45
CA ILE A 91 -3.38 -5.91 2.51
C ILE A 91 -2.35 -5.77 3.63
N GLU A 92 -2.03 -4.55 4.00
CA GLU A 92 -1.28 -4.25 5.22
C GLU A 92 -2.24 -3.80 6.34
N PHE A 93 -2.04 -4.35 7.54
CA PHE A 93 -2.77 -4.01 8.75
C PHE A 93 -1.83 -3.46 9.82
N ASP A 94 -2.34 -2.55 10.64
CA ASP A 94 -1.64 -2.11 11.85
C ASP A 94 -1.68 -3.17 12.97
N SER A 95 -1.05 -2.89 14.11
CA SER A 95 -1.02 -3.78 15.27
C SER A 95 -2.40 -4.13 15.83
N ASN A 96 -3.42 -3.31 15.59
CA ASN A 96 -4.80 -3.51 16.03
C ASN A 96 -5.65 -4.26 14.97
N GLY A 97 -5.06 -4.60 13.83
CA GLY A 97 -5.75 -5.24 12.72
C GLY A 97 -6.60 -4.29 11.87
N GLN A 98 -6.41 -2.98 12.01
CA GLN A 98 -7.02 -2.02 11.10
C GLN A 98 -6.19 -1.97 9.82
N TRP A 99 -6.82 -2.08 8.64
CA TRP A 99 -6.08 -1.98 7.39
C TRP A 99 -5.47 -0.58 7.20
N LYS A 100 -4.25 -0.53 6.74
CA LYS A 100 -3.48 0.67 6.44
C LYS A 100 -3.35 0.89 4.95
N GLU A 101 -3.11 -0.20 4.23
CA GLU A 101 -2.88 -0.20 2.80
C GLU A 101 -3.56 -1.40 2.15
N ILE A 102 -4.12 -1.20 0.97
CA ILE A 102 -4.69 -2.25 0.13
C ILE A 102 -4.19 -2.02 -1.28
N GLU A 103 -3.54 -3.03 -1.85
CA GLU A 103 -3.10 -3.05 -3.24
C GLU A 103 -3.89 -4.11 -4.03
N CYS A 104 -4.38 -3.71 -5.19
CA CYS A 104 -5.09 -4.58 -6.14
C CYS A 104 -4.51 -4.35 -7.54
N PRO A 105 -3.27 -4.85 -7.83
CA PRO A 105 -2.55 -4.52 -9.05
C PRO A 105 -3.28 -5.00 -10.32
N ASP A 106 -3.90 -6.17 -10.27
CA ASP A 106 -4.56 -6.79 -11.42
C ASP A 106 -6.04 -7.09 -11.19
N SER A 107 -6.57 -6.74 -10.03
CA SER A 107 -7.96 -7.00 -9.66
C SER A 107 -8.72 -5.72 -9.32
N LYS A 108 -10.04 -5.82 -9.25
CA LYS A 108 -10.89 -4.72 -8.79
C LYS A 108 -10.89 -4.67 -7.26
N MET A 109 -10.60 -3.50 -6.68
CA MET A 109 -10.75 -3.27 -5.24
C MET A 109 -12.20 -3.44 -4.81
N PRO A 110 -12.48 -4.16 -3.69
CA PRO A 110 -13.85 -4.35 -3.20
C PRO A 110 -14.53 -3.00 -2.90
N GLU A 111 -15.64 -2.71 -3.57
CA GLU A 111 -16.32 -1.40 -3.44
C GLU A 111 -16.74 -1.08 -2.00
N ALA A 112 -17.10 -2.09 -1.22
CA ALA A 112 -17.58 -1.91 0.15
C ALA A 112 -16.51 -1.44 1.14
N ILE A 113 -15.20 -1.55 0.79
CA ILE A 113 -14.12 -1.05 1.63
C ILE A 113 -13.78 0.42 1.33
N ILE A 114 -14.20 0.91 0.16
CA ILE A 114 -13.97 2.29 -0.28
C ILE A 114 -15.02 3.20 0.36
N PRO A 115 -14.64 4.27 1.08
CA PRO A 115 -15.60 5.23 1.63
C PRO A 115 -16.54 5.78 0.55
N GLN A 116 -17.83 5.91 0.86
CA GLN A 116 -18.85 6.27 -0.13
C GLN A 116 -18.50 7.56 -0.88
N LYS A 117 -18.09 8.61 -0.17
CA LYS A 117 -17.75 9.92 -0.76
C LYS A 117 -16.54 9.84 -1.71
N VAL A 118 -15.54 9.00 -1.39
CA VAL A 118 -14.39 8.73 -2.27
C VAL A 118 -14.87 8.02 -3.54
N ARG A 119 -15.69 6.98 -3.39
CA ARG A 119 -16.24 6.22 -4.51
C ARG A 119 -17.08 7.09 -5.46
N GLU A 120 -17.94 7.95 -4.91
CA GLU A 120 -18.76 8.89 -5.69
C GLU A 120 -17.90 9.89 -6.47
N TYR A 121 -16.87 10.44 -5.80
CA TYR A 121 -15.92 11.33 -6.45
C TYR A 121 -15.20 10.65 -7.63
N LEU A 122 -14.67 9.44 -7.41
CA LEU A 122 -13.96 8.71 -8.44
C LEU A 122 -14.87 8.34 -9.62
N LYS A 123 -16.08 7.86 -9.36
CA LYS A 123 -17.07 7.58 -10.43
C LYS A 123 -17.37 8.81 -11.30
N LYS A 124 -17.40 10.00 -10.70
CA LYS A 124 -17.69 11.26 -11.40
C LYS A 124 -16.49 11.78 -12.19
N LYS A 125 -15.29 11.70 -11.65
CA LYS A 125 -14.09 12.33 -12.22
C LYS A 125 -13.20 11.37 -13.01
N PHE A 126 -13.18 10.11 -12.63
CA PHE A 126 -12.36 9.06 -13.22
C PHE A 126 -13.18 7.80 -13.54
N PRO A 127 -14.26 7.89 -14.34
CA PRO A 127 -15.24 6.82 -14.53
C PRO A 127 -14.69 5.56 -15.18
N ARG A 128 -13.53 5.64 -15.85
CA ARG A 128 -12.89 4.52 -16.54
C ARG A 128 -11.69 3.95 -15.78
N SER A 129 -11.27 4.59 -14.69
CA SER A 129 -10.07 4.17 -13.95
C SER A 129 -10.42 3.20 -12.84
N LEU A 130 -9.49 2.27 -12.58
CA LEU A 130 -9.55 1.34 -11.46
C LEU A 130 -8.62 1.80 -10.35
N ILE A 131 -9.03 1.58 -9.10
CA ILE A 131 -8.16 1.81 -7.95
C ILE A 131 -7.17 0.65 -7.90
N ARG A 132 -5.88 0.97 -7.95
CA ARG A 132 -4.77 0.02 -7.79
C ARG A 132 -4.29 -0.05 -6.37
N LYS A 133 -4.33 1.09 -5.68
CA LYS A 133 -3.86 1.19 -4.30
C LYS A 133 -4.72 2.17 -3.52
N MET A 134 -4.95 1.87 -2.26
CA MET A 134 -5.57 2.78 -1.31
C MET A 134 -4.84 2.71 0.03
N GLU A 135 -4.40 3.86 0.50
CA GLU A 135 -3.76 4.01 1.81
C GLU A 135 -4.68 4.77 2.77
N ARG A 136 -4.59 4.42 4.05
CA ARG A 136 -5.33 5.10 5.12
C ARG A 136 -4.37 5.61 6.20
N HIS A 137 -4.39 6.91 6.42
CA HIS A 137 -3.61 7.58 7.46
C HIS A 137 -4.56 8.23 8.48
N GLY A 138 -5.05 7.42 9.43
CA GLY A 138 -6.12 7.80 10.35
C GLY A 138 -7.46 7.98 9.61
N LEU A 139 -7.92 9.23 9.49
CA LEU A 139 -9.14 9.58 8.75
C LEU A 139 -8.87 10.13 7.34
N LYS A 140 -7.63 10.18 6.91
CA LYS A 140 -7.23 10.62 5.57
C LYS A 140 -7.00 9.41 4.69
N TYR A 141 -7.21 9.58 3.38
CA TYR A 141 -6.99 8.53 2.39
C TYR A 141 -6.14 9.03 1.25
N GLU A 142 -5.36 8.14 0.67
CA GLU A 142 -4.64 8.32 -0.57
C GLU A 142 -5.04 7.19 -1.51
N VAL A 143 -5.38 7.52 -2.76
CA VAL A 143 -5.85 6.58 -3.77
C VAL A 143 -4.99 6.72 -5.00
N GLU A 144 -4.41 5.61 -5.47
CA GLU A 144 -3.70 5.52 -6.73
C GLU A 144 -4.56 4.77 -7.75
N LEU A 145 -4.69 5.36 -8.94
CA LEU A 145 -5.44 4.80 -10.06
C LEU A 145 -4.52 4.07 -11.05
N ASP A 146 -5.12 3.23 -11.89
CA ASP A 146 -4.42 2.45 -12.92
C ASP A 146 -3.73 3.30 -14.00
N ASN A 147 -4.12 4.56 -14.15
CA ASN A 147 -3.50 5.53 -15.04
C ASN A 147 -2.39 6.37 -14.38
N GLY A 148 -1.98 6.03 -13.15
CA GLY A 148 -0.91 6.70 -12.41
C GLY A 148 -1.34 7.96 -11.66
N VAL A 149 -2.61 8.36 -11.75
CA VAL A 149 -3.13 9.50 -10.96
C VAL A 149 -3.22 9.11 -9.49
N GLU A 150 -2.69 9.97 -8.62
CA GLU A 150 -2.75 9.85 -7.17
C GLU A 150 -3.61 10.96 -6.58
N ILE A 151 -4.57 10.60 -5.73
CA ILE A 151 -5.55 11.51 -5.17
C ILE A 151 -5.52 11.42 -3.64
N LYS A 152 -5.26 12.55 -2.98
CA LYS A 152 -5.25 12.64 -1.52
C LYS A 152 -6.54 13.27 -1.02
N PHE A 153 -7.14 12.63 -0.03
CA PHE A 153 -8.35 13.07 0.65
C PHE A 153 -8.06 13.49 2.09
N ASP A 154 -8.67 14.59 2.51
CA ASP A 154 -8.61 15.04 3.90
C ASP A 154 -9.49 14.18 4.84
N LYS A 155 -9.51 14.52 6.15
CA LYS A 155 -10.33 13.82 7.17
C LYS A 155 -11.85 13.88 6.92
N ASN A 156 -12.33 14.84 6.11
CA ASN A 156 -13.71 15.00 5.73
C ASN A 156 -14.00 14.37 4.35
N LEU A 157 -13.01 13.63 3.81
CA LEU A 157 -13.04 13.01 2.48
C LEU A 157 -13.24 14.02 1.34
N ASN A 158 -12.74 15.25 1.51
CA ASN A 158 -12.62 16.21 0.41
C ASN A 158 -11.25 16.01 -0.26
N VAL A 159 -11.21 16.22 -1.57
CA VAL A 159 -9.94 16.19 -2.31
C VAL A 159 -9.05 17.33 -1.84
N LYS A 160 -7.81 17.00 -1.49
CA LYS A 160 -6.78 17.94 -1.07
C LYS A 160 -5.73 18.16 -2.17
N GLU A 161 -5.36 17.08 -2.87
CA GLU A 161 -4.27 17.10 -3.84
C GLU A 161 -4.53 16.04 -4.91
N ILE A 162 -4.12 16.32 -6.14
CA ILE A 162 -4.13 15.38 -7.27
C ILE A 162 -2.75 15.48 -7.93
N ASP A 163 -2.03 14.36 -7.99
CA ASP A 163 -0.73 14.23 -8.62
C ASP A 163 -0.86 13.34 -9.87
N HIS A 164 -0.05 13.64 -10.93
CA HIS A 164 -0.06 12.93 -12.21
C HIS A 164 1.30 12.31 -12.52
#